data_bce623bfe4a128bb929171292809a3ab
#
_entry.id   bce623bfe4a128bb929171292809a3ab
#
_cell.length_a   1.000
_cell.length_b   1.000
_cell.length_c   1.000
_cell.angle_alpha   90.00
_cell.angle_beta   90.00
_cell.angle_gamma   90.00
#
_symmetry.space_group_name_H-M   'P 1'
#
loop_
_entity.id
_entity.type
_entity.pdbx_description
1 polymer ?
#
loop_
_entity_poly.entity_id
_entity_poly.type
_entity_poly.pdbx_seq_one_letter_code
_entity_poly.pdbx_strand_id
1 'polypeptide(L)'
;MYKTQLACAVIILFIGVLYFTSGGKKTGSSKRFSALLICSFIQLIFDATTVYTVNHLDTVPPMLNRVVHLVFIGMLEVLFYLAYRYLEAMIEEEIGKKIRRYSYTLTPLLVTITGTVLLPLYYVESKRSNYSYGPAVYMIYLGVAIYVFLIIRLMAQYGKIIPAKKKRVIRIALLSEIPITICQILIPDLLITCIGIVSMNLGIYMTTENPDTLLAEQLAKEKQRADSANAAKTNFLANMSHEIRTP
;
A
#
# COMPACT_ATOMS: atom_id res chain seq x y z
N MET A 1 21.79 3.57 -13.99
CA MET A 1 21.32 2.59 -13.00
C MET A 1 20.13 3.12 -12.20
N TYR A 2 20.20 4.29 -11.58
CA TYR A 2 19.10 4.89 -10.78
C TYR A 2 17.91 5.47 -11.58
N LYS A 3 17.90 5.36 -12.90
CA LYS A 3 16.84 5.93 -13.77
C LYS A 3 15.48 5.32 -13.53
N THR A 4 15.41 4.02 -13.25
CA THR A 4 14.15 3.31 -12.96
C THR A 4 13.51 3.83 -11.67
N GLN A 5 14.29 4.01 -10.61
CA GLN A 5 13.84 4.55 -9.33
C GLN A 5 13.30 5.97 -9.48
N LEU A 6 14.00 6.83 -10.23
CA LEU A 6 13.53 8.19 -10.52
C LEU A 6 12.25 8.19 -11.36
N ALA A 7 12.13 7.34 -12.37
CA ALA A 7 10.90 7.19 -13.14
C ALA A 7 9.73 6.76 -12.24
N CYS A 8 9.95 5.79 -11.36
CA CYS A 8 8.99 5.37 -10.35
C CYS A 8 8.60 6.52 -9.39
N ALA A 9 9.57 7.33 -8.96
CA ALA A 9 9.30 8.50 -8.11
C ALA A 9 8.41 9.53 -8.82
N VAL A 10 8.65 9.79 -10.11
CA VAL A 10 7.79 10.68 -10.93
C VAL A 10 6.37 10.15 -11.03
N ILE A 11 6.18 8.83 -11.21
CA ILE A 11 4.85 8.21 -11.24
C ILE A 11 4.13 8.39 -9.90
N ILE A 12 4.81 8.14 -8.77
CA ILE A 12 4.23 8.34 -7.43
C ILE A 12 3.90 9.82 -7.18
N LEU A 13 4.76 10.73 -7.62
CA LEU A 13 4.48 12.17 -7.55
C LEU A 13 3.22 12.53 -8.33
N PHE A 14 3.07 12.00 -9.55
CA PHE A 14 1.89 12.22 -10.39
C PHE A 14 0.61 11.68 -9.73
N ILE A 15 0.65 10.46 -9.18
CA ILE A 15 -0.47 9.90 -8.40
C ILE A 15 -0.78 10.80 -7.20
N GLY A 16 0.23 11.29 -6.50
CA GLY A 16 0.09 12.22 -5.38
C GLY A 16 -0.60 13.52 -5.78
N VAL A 17 -0.18 14.13 -6.87
CA VAL A 17 -0.81 15.37 -7.40
C VAL A 17 -2.28 15.10 -7.71
N LEU A 18 -2.61 14.05 -8.46
CA LEU A 18 -3.99 13.69 -8.78
C LEU A 18 -4.81 13.46 -7.51
N TYR A 19 -4.28 12.73 -6.53
CA TYR A 19 -4.95 12.42 -5.28
C TYR A 19 -5.21 13.67 -4.43
N PHE A 20 -4.22 14.55 -4.24
CA PHE A 20 -4.35 15.74 -3.39
C PHE A 20 -5.16 16.87 -4.04
N THR A 21 -5.19 16.97 -5.37
CA THR A 21 -6.00 17.97 -6.10
C THR A 21 -7.46 17.57 -6.24
N SER A 22 -7.79 16.30 -6.16
CA SER A 22 -9.14 15.78 -6.38
C SER A 22 -10.13 16.03 -5.24
N GLY A 23 -9.71 16.57 -4.10
CA GLY A 23 -10.60 16.94 -2.99
C GLY A 23 -11.33 15.78 -2.32
N GLY A 24 -10.80 14.54 -2.41
CA GLY A 24 -11.40 13.30 -1.92
C GLY A 24 -11.81 13.32 -0.44
N LYS A 25 -12.66 12.36 -0.05
CA LYS A 25 -13.15 12.20 1.34
C LYS A 25 -11.98 12.02 2.31
N LYS A 26 -11.94 12.83 3.38
CA LYS A 26 -10.98 12.70 4.48
C LYS A 26 -11.38 11.58 5.44
N THR A 27 -11.40 10.34 4.96
CA THR A 27 -11.65 9.15 5.79
C THR A 27 -10.39 8.72 6.55
N GLY A 28 -10.53 7.75 7.45
CA GLY A 28 -9.37 7.18 8.16
C GLY A 28 -8.40 6.47 7.22
N SER A 29 -8.93 5.74 6.21
CA SER A 29 -8.14 5.07 5.17
C SER A 29 -7.44 6.10 4.27
N SER A 30 -8.14 7.14 3.79
CA SER A 30 -7.57 8.19 2.95
C SER A 30 -6.39 8.93 3.62
N LYS A 31 -6.48 9.21 4.93
CA LYS A 31 -5.36 9.81 5.68
C LYS A 31 -4.13 8.89 5.69
N ARG A 32 -4.34 7.58 5.81
CA ARG A 32 -3.25 6.61 5.80
C ARG A 32 -2.67 6.39 4.41
N PHE A 33 -3.51 6.47 3.38
CA PHE A 33 -3.05 6.47 2.00
C PHE A 33 -2.19 7.70 1.68
N SER A 34 -2.57 8.88 2.17
CA SER A 34 -1.73 10.09 2.06
C SER A 34 -0.34 9.86 2.68
N ALA A 35 -0.27 9.28 3.87
CA ALA A 35 1.01 8.97 4.51
C ALA A 35 1.81 7.92 3.71
N LEU A 36 1.13 6.90 3.17
CA LEU A 36 1.75 5.87 2.32
C LEU A 36 2.34 6.49 1.04
N LEU A 37 1.61 7.37 0.34
CA LEU A 37 2.10 8.06 -0.86
C LEU A 37 3.33 8.93 -0.58
N ILE A 38 3.28 9.74 0.49
CA ILE A 38 4.40 10.60 0.87
C ILE A 38 5.62 9.74 1.23
N CYS A 39 5.44 8.70 2.04
CA CYS A 39 6.51 7.79 2.40
C CYS A 39 7.07 7.06 1.18
N SER A 40 6.23 6.61 0.24
CA SER A 40 6.65 5.99 -1.02
C SER A 40 7.50 6.91 -1.89
N PHE A 41 7.11 8.18 -2.01
CA PHE A 41 7.89 9.16 -2.77
C PHE A 41 9.27 9.36 -2.16
N ILE A 42 9.36 9.62 -0.84
CA ILE A 42 10.62 9.80 -0.14
C ILE A 42 11.49 8.53 -0.25
N GLN A 43 10.87 7.36 -0.08
CA GLN A 43 11.52 6.06 -0.21
C GLN A 43 12.19 5.88 -1.58
N LEU A 44 11.52 6.24 -2.68
CA LEU A 44 12.06 6.10 -4.03
C LEU A 44 13.23 7.08 -4.30
N ILE A 45 13.24 8.23 -3.66
CA ILE A 45 14.39 9.14 -3.70
C ILE A 45 15.59 8.52 -2.97
N PHE A 46 15.37 7.92 -1.78
CA PHE A 46 16.44 7.21 -1.07
C PHE A 46 16.89 5.97 -1.84
N ASP A 47 15.99 5.23 -2.50
CA ASP A 47 16.34 4.10 -3.38
C ASP A 47 17.28 4.55 -4.50
N ALA A 48 16.93 5.62 -5.24
CA ALA A 48 17.81 6.19 -6.26
C ALA A 48 19.16 6.62 -5.69
N THR A 49 19.18 7.20 -4.49
CA THR A 49 20.39 7.64 -3.81
C THR A 49 21.26 6.45 -3.39
N THR A 50 20.67 5.36 -2.87
CA THR A 50 21.45 4.14 -2.52
C THR A 50 22.08 3.50 -3.73
N VAL A 51 21.35 3.43 -4.86
CA VAL A 51 21.90 2.92 -6.13
C VAL A 51 23.08 3.78 -6.60
N TYR A 52 23.00 5.10 -6.44
CA TYR A 52 24.10 5.98 -6.76
C TYR A 52 25.29 5.74 -5.83
N THR A 53 25.09 5.80 -4.51
CA THR A 53 26.18 5.73 -3.52
C THR A 53 26.90 4.40 -3.52
N VAL A 54 26.19 3.28 -3.70
CA VAL A 54 26.79 1.93 -3.74
C VAL A 54 27.64 1.68 -4.99
N ASN A 55 27.35 2.41 -6.08
CA ASN A 55 28.13 2.31 -7.31
C ASN A 55 29.31 3.33 -7.38
N HIS A 56 29.48 4.15 -6.33
CA HIS A 56 30.55 5.15 -6.23
C HIS A 56 31.24 5.05 -4.86
N LEU A 57 31.56 3.82 -4.41
CA LEU A 57 32.17 3.55 -3.10
C LEU A 57 33.57 4.16 -2.94
N ASP A 58 34.25 4.46 -4.06
CA ASP A 58 35.54 5.13 -4.13
C ASP A 58 35.46 6.63 -3.79
N THR A 59 34.33 7.26 -4.08
CA THR A 59 34.15 8.71 -3.91
C THR A 59 33.22 9.08 -2.75
N VAL A 60 32.31 8.19 -2.39
CA VAL A 60 31.33 8.41 -1.32
C VAL A 60 31.88 7.91 0.03
N PRO A 61 31.89 8.75 1.08
CA PRO A 61 32.33 8.32 2.40
C PRO A 61 31.56 7.09 2.90
N PRO A 62 32.25 6.05 3.45
CA PRO A 62 31.61 4.80 3.87
C PRO A 62 30.48 5.02 4.89
N MET A 63 30.64 5.99 5.80
CA MET A 63 29.62 6.32 6.81
C MET A 63 28.36 6.89 6.15
N LEU A 64 28.49 7.78 5.16
CA LEU A 64 27.37 8.36 4.44
C LEU A 64 26.61 7.27 3.67
N ASN A 65 27.34 6.40 2.95
CA ASN A 65 26.75 5.28 2.23
C ASN A 65 25.96 4.36 3.19
N ARG A 66 26.54 4.02 4.35
CA ARG A 66 25.85 3.22 5.38
C ARG A 66 24.56 3.90 5.87
N VAL A 67 24.60 5.18 6.23
CA VAL A 67 23.43 5.93 6.74
C VAL A 67 22.32 5.96 5.69
N VAL A 68 22.64 6.27 4.44
CA VAL A 68 21.66 6.32 3.35
C VAL A 68 20.99 4.95 3.16
N HIS A 69 21.75 3.85 3.20
CA HIS A 69 21.21 2.50 3.10
C HIS A 69 20.34 2.11 4.30
N LEU A 70 20.74 2.45 5.53
CA LEU A 70 19.93 2.18 6.73
C LEU A 70 18.59 2.94 6.69
N VAL A 71 18.61 4.19 6.22
CA VAL A 71 17.37 4.97 6.03
C VAL A 71 16.48 4.32 4.96
N PHE A 72 17.06 3.94 3.81
CA PHE A 72 16.35 3.23 2.75
C PHE A 72 15.68 1.95 3.25
N ILE A 73 16.41 1.10 3.97
CA ILE A 73 15.90 -0.16 4.53
C ILE A 73 14.78 0.12 5.54
N GLY A 74 15.01 1.02 6.49
CA GLY A 74 14.01 1.36 7.51
C GLY A 74 12.74 1.97 6.89
N MET A 75 12.86 2.76 5.83
CA MET A 75 11.68 3.30 5.14
C MET A 75 10.88 2.23 4.40
N LEU A 76 11.53 1.20 3.82
CA LEU A 76 10.82 0.04 3.27
C LEU A 76 10.00 -0.68 4.34
N GLU A 77 10.55 -0.89 5.52
CA GLU A 77 9.84 -1.51 6.64
C GLU A 77 8.63 -0.66 7.08
N VAL A 78 8.79 0.67 7.13
CA VAL A 78 7.71 1.62 7.41
C VAL A 78 6.61 1.55 6.34
N LEU A 79 6.96 1.39 5.06
CA LEU A 79 5.98 1.25 3.98
C LEU A 79 5.07 0.03 4.17
N PHE A 80 5.62 -1.14 4.50
CA PHE A 80 4.81 -2.34 4.76
C PHE A 80 3.90 -2.16 5.98
N TYR A 81 4.40 -1.52 7.03
CA TYR A 81 3.57 -1.15 8.18
C TYR A 81 2.43 -0.20 7.77
N LEU A 82 2.71 0.85 7.01
CA LEU A 82 1.69 1.80 6.54
C LEU A 82 0.65 1.13 5.62
N ALA A 83 1.09 0.24 4.74
CA ALA A 83 0.19 -0.55 3.89
C ALA A 83 -0.75 -1.42 4.74
N TYR A 84 -0.23 -2.11 5.76
CA TYR A 84 -1.06 -2.85 6.71
C TYR A 84 -2.05 -1.93 7.43
N ARG A 85 -1.61 -0.75 7.91
CA ARG A 85 -2.44 0.23 8.60
C ARG A 85 -3.52 0.84 7.71
N TYR A 86 -3.23 0.99 6.41
CA TYR A 86 -4.22 1.39 5.42
C TYR A 86 -5.33 0.33 5.30
N LEU A 87 -4.97 -0.94 5.14
CA LEU A 87 -5.92 -2.04 5.04
C LEU A 87 -6.78 -2.17 6.30
N GLU A 88 -6.18 -2.06 7.47
CA GLU A 88 -6.89 -2.07 8.74
C GLU A 88 -7.96 -0.96 8.78
N ALA A 89 -7.60 0.29 8.40
CA ALA A 89 -8.55 1.40 8.37
C ALA A 89 -9.68 1.18 7.37
N MET A 90 -9.36 0.67 6.19
CA MET A 90 -10.36 0.36 5.16
C MET A 90 -11.37 -0.68 5.66
N ILE A 91 -10.92 -1.67 6.43
CA ILE A 91 -11.78 -2.68 7.03
C ILE A 91 -12.63 -2.08 8.18
N GLU A 92 -12.02 -1.25 9.05
CA GLU A 92 -12.71 -0.53 10.11
C GLU A 92 -13.89 0.30 9.57
N GLU A 93 -13.69 0.96 8.42
CA GLU A 93 -14.74 1.73 7.74
C GLU A 93 -15.88 0.86 7.22
N GLU A 94 -15.60 -0.34 6.70
CA GLU A 94 -16.64 -1.27 6.23
C GLU A 94 -17.44 -1.90 7.38
N ILE A 95 -16.79 -2.18 8.50
CA ILE A 95 -17.41 -2.81 9.68
C ILE A 95 -18.17 -1.77 10.53
N GLY A 96 -17.80 -0.49 10.44
CA GLY A 96 -18.28 0.58 11.32
C GLY A 96 -17.76 0.49 12.76
N LYS A 97 -16.76 -0.33 13.03
CA LYS A 97 -16.14 -0.54 14.34
C LYS A 97 -14.62 -0.55 14.23
N LYS A 98 -13.96 -0.03 15.27
CA LYS A 98 -12.49 -0.13 15.37
C LYS A 98 -12.09 -1.57 15.64
N ILE A 99 -11.12 -2.07 14.87
CA ILE A 99 -10.47 -3.34 15.16
C ILE A 99 -9.63 -3.14 16.41
N ARG A 100 -9.78 -4.06 17.38
CA ARG A 100 -9.03 -3.98 18.63
C ARG A 100 -7.54 -3.99 18.32
N ARG A 101 -6.88 -2.85 18.53
CA ARG A 101 -5.44 -2.70 18.33
C ARG A 101 -4.71 -3.54 19.36
N TYR A 102 -4.15 -4.63 18.92
CA TYR A 102 -3.12 -5.27 19.69
C TYR A 102 -1.81 -4.53 19.42
N SER A 103 -1.07 -4.22 20.48
CA SER A 103 0.24 -3.55 20.41
C SER A 103 1.23 -4.26 19.47
N TYR A 104 0.99 -5.54 19.16
CA TYR A 104 1.84 -6.37 18.32
C TYR A 104 1.97 -5.94 16.85
N THR A 105 1.12 -5.04 16.34
CA THR A 105 1.23 -4.57 14.94
C THR A 105 2.37 -3.58 14.75
N LEU A 106 2.76 -2.85 15.79
CA LEU A 106 3.92 -1.96 15.78
C LEU A 106 5.22 -2.68 16.21
N THR A 107 5.10 -3.71 17.05
CA THR A 107 6.25 -4.44 17.57
C THR A 107 7.16 -5.02 16.47
N PRO A 108 6.65 -5.65 15.39
CA PRO A 108 7.50 -6.13 14.30
C PRO A 108 8.34 -5.02 13.69
N LEU A 109 7.73 -3.84 13.43
CA LEU A 109 8.44 -2.69 12.87
C LEU A 109 9.59 -2.24 13.78
N LEU A 110 9.34 -2.14 15.08
CA LEU A 110 10.37 -1.73 16.04
C LEU A 110 11.51 -2.75 16.11
N VAL A 111 11.19 -4.04 16.10
CA VAL A 111 12.19 -5.12 16.12
C VAL A 111 13.03 -5.14 14.85
N THR A 112 12.39 -5.04 13.68
CA THR A 112 13.12 -5.09 12.40
C THR A 112 13.97 -3.84 12.20
N ILE A 113 13.47 -2.64 12.47
CA ILE A 113 14.27 -1.39 12.41
C ILE A 113 15.46 -1.47 13.38
N THR A 114 15.24 -1.93 14.62
CA THR A 114 16.34 -2.07 15.58
C THR A 114 17.39 -3.06 15.07
N GLY A 115 16.95 -4.22 14.54
CA GLY A 115 17.83 -5.19 13.91
C GLY A 115 18.62 -4.61 12.73
N THR A 116 17.95 -3.86 11.86
CA THR A 116 18.57 -3.18 10.70
C THR A 116 19.69 -2.23 11.14
N VAL A 117 19.48 -1.47 12.21
CA VAL A 117 20.49 -0.52 12.70
C VAL A 117 21.67 -1.21 13.38
N LEU A 118 21.41 -2.26 14.15
CA LEU A 118 22.43 -2.94 14.96
C LEU A 118 23.25 -3.97 14.19
N LEU A 119 22.67 -4.59 13.16
CA LEU A 119 23.30 -5.67 12.41
C LEU A 119 24.27 -5.15 11.34
N PRO A 120 25.25 -5.97 10.93
CA PRO A 120 26.20 -5.59 9.90
C PRO A 120 25.53 -5.50 8.52
N LEU A 121 25.98 -4.50 7.75
CA LEU A 121 25.60 -4.22 6.37
C LEU A 121 26.86 -4.25 5.50
N TYR A 122 26.84 -5.03 4.45
CA TYR A 122 27.93 -5.21 3.50
C TYR A 122 27.50 -4.74 2.10
N TYR A 123 28.46 -4.49 1.23
CA TYR A 123 28.25 -4.12 -0.16
C TYR A 123 28.92 -5.13 -1.07
N VAL A 124 28.23 -5.51 -2.13
CA VAL A 124 28.71 -6.51 -3.11
C VAL A 124 28.76 -5.85 -4.48
N GLU A 125 29.91 -6.03 -5.14
CA GLU A 125 30.08 -5.61 -6.53
C GLU A 125 29.40 -6.61 -7.47
N SER A 126 28.66 -6.10 -8.45
CA SER A 126 28.01 -6.91 -9.47
C SER A 126 28.12 -6.26 -10.84
N LYS A 127 27.98 -7.08 -11.90
CA LYS A 127 28.05 -6.63 -13.30
C LYS A 127 26.96 -5.63 -13.68
N ARG A 128 25.77 -5.70 -13.06
CA ARG A 128 24.64 -4.82 -13.36
C ARG A 128 24.64 -3.59 -12.46
N SER A 129 24.65 -3.81 -11.18
CA SER A 129 24.66 -2.77 -10.16
C SER A 129 25.17 -3.36 -8.85
N ASN A 130 26.02 -2.65 -8.16
CA ASN A 130 26.39 -2.98 -6.79
C ASN A 130 25.15 -2.92 -5.91
N TYR A 131 25.11 -3.72 -4.86
CA TYR A 131 23.97 -3.80 -3.94
C TYR A 131 24.38 -4.05 -2.50
N SER A 132 23.52 -3.70 -1.57
CA SER A 132 23.71 -4.00 -0.17
C SER A 132 23.30 -5.44 0.16
N TYR A 133 24.03 -6.06 1.09
CA TYR A 133 23.85 -7.45 1.51
C TYR A 133 24.13 -7.61 3.00
N GLY A 134 23.66 -8.67 3.59
CA GLY A 134 23.98 -9.05 4.96
C GLY A 134 22.80 -9.06 5.92
N PRO A 135 23.06 -9.33 7.22
CA PRO A 135 22.02 -9.50 8.22
C PRO A 135 21.06 -8.31 8.36
N ALA A 136 21.54 -7.07 8.18
CA ALA A 136 20.70 -5.88 8.17
C ALA A 136 19.64 -5.92 7.06
N VAL A 137 20.00 -6.42 5.86
CA VAL A 137 19.07 -6.57 4.73
C VAL A 137 18.05 -7.68 5.00
N TYR A 138 18.43 -8.73 5.71
CA TYR A 138 17.50 -9.83 6.04
C TYR A 138 16.37 -9.38 7.00
N MET A 139 16.57 -8.29 7.75
CA MET A 139 15.51 -7.71 8.56
C MET A 139 14.34 -7.19 7.71
N ILE A 140 14.59 -6.66 6.50
CA ILE A 140 13.53 -6.28 5.56
C ILE A 140 12.68 -7.51 5.21
N TYR A 141 13.31 -8.60 4.80
CA TYR A 141 12.58 -9.81 4.39
C TYR A 141 11.77 -10.40 5.53
N LEU A 142 12.30 -10.35 6.76
CA LEU A 142 11.56 -10.74 7.95
C LEU A 142 10.34 -9.82 8.17
N GLY A 143 10.52 -8.51 8.08
CA GLY A 143 9.45 -7.52 8.21
C GLY A 143 8.36 -7.72 7.17
N VAL A 144 8.73 -7.87 5.89
CA VAL A 144 7.81 -8.16 4.78
C VAL A 144 7.02 -9.43 5.06
N ALA A 145 7.69 -10.53 5.44
CA ALA A 145 7.02 -11.79 5.73
C ALA A 145 6.00 -11.66 6.86
N ILE A 146 6.33 -10.94 7.93
CA ILE A 146 5.42 -10.71 9.06
C ILE A 146 4.21 -9.87 8.60
N TYR A 147 4.40 -8.75 7.88
CA TYR A 147 3.27 -7.93 7.45
C TYR A 147 2.41 -8.62 6.39
N VAL A 148 2.98 -9.37 5.46
CA VAL A 148 2.23 -10.22 4.53
C VAL A 148 1.38 -11.25 5.30
N PHE A 149 1.94 -11.91 6.30
CA PHE A 149 1.19 -12.83 7.17
C PHE A 149 0.04 -12.12 7.91
N LEU A 150 0.30 -10.93 8.48
CA LEU A 150 -0.73 -10.13 9.16
C LEU A 150 -1.84 -9.69 8.20
N ILE A 151 -1.52 -9.32 6.95
CA ILE A 151 -2.49 -8.97 5.90
C ILE A 151 -3.34 -10.19 5.53
N ILE A 152 -2.72 -11.36 5.32
CA ILE A 152 -3.44 -12.62 5.03
C ILE A 152 -4.38 -12.96 6.18
N ARG A 153 -3.92 -12.88 7.43
CA ARG A 153 -4.74 -13.11 8.62
C ARG A 153 -5.93 -12.15 8.69
N LEU A 154 -5.71 -10.86 8.43
CA LEU A 154 -6.75 -9.84 8.41
C LEU A 154 -7.79 -10.14 7.33
N MET A 155 -7.35 -10.55 6.15
CA MET A 155 -8.22 -10.96 5.04
C MET A 155 -8.99 -12.25 5.35
N ALA A 156 -8.39 -13.22 6.02
CA ALA A 156 -9.08 -14.44 6.45
C ALA A 156 -10.20 -14.14 7.46
N GLN A 157 -9.93 -13.23 8.39
CA GLN A 157 -10.88 -12.86 9.44
C GLN A 157 -12.04 -12.00 8.94
N TYR A 158 -11.76 -11.00 8.10
CA TYR A 158 -12.76 -9.99 7.67
C TYR A 158 -13.13 -10.07 6.19
N GLY A 159 -12.54 -10.97 5.43
CA GLY A 159 -12.70 -11.04 3.98
C GLY A 159 -14.15 -11.28 3.51
N LYS A 160 -15.02 -11.83 4.34
CA LYS A 160 -16.45 -12.00 4.00
C LYS A 160 -17.21 -10.65 3.97
N ILE A 161 -16.76 -9.68 4.75
CA ILE A 161 -17.40 -8.35 4.90
C ILE A 161 -16.89 -7.38 3.84
N ILE A 162 -15.63 -7.52 3.41
CA ILE A 162 -15.00 -6.61 2.45
C ILE A 162 -15.62 -6.78 1.05
N PRO A 163 -16.00 -5.69 0.36
CA PRO A 163 -16.52 -5.74 -1.01
C PRO A 163 -15.57 -6.45 -1.98
N ALA A 164 -16.12 -7.19 -2.95
CA ALA A 164 -15.33 -7.99 -3.89
C ALA A 164 -14.28 -7.16 -4.66
N LYS A 165 -14.61 -5.91 -5.01
CA LYS A 165 -13.71 -4.97 -5.67
C LYS A 165 -12.46 -4.69 -4.83
N LYS A 166 -12.63 -4.32 -3.55
CA LYS A 166 -11.53 -4.05 -2.60
C LYS A 166 -10.69 -5.32 -2.33
N LYS A 167 -11.33 -6.49 -2.18
CA LYS A 167 -10.60 -7.78 -2.07
C LYS A 167 -9.71 -8.09 -3.28
N ARG A 168 -10.19 -7.76 -4.48
CA ARG A 168 -9.43 -7.99 -5.71
C ARG A 168 -8.14 -7.20 -5.71
N VAL A 169 -8.18 -5.93 -5.31
CA VAL A 169 -6.97 -5.08 -5.24
C VAL A 169 -5.95 -5.61 -4.26
N ILE A 170 -6.39 -5.98 -3.05
CA ILE A 170 -5.48 -6.55 -2.03
C ILE A 170 -4.82 -7.82 -2.58
N ARG A 171 -5.60 -8.68 -3.25
CA ARG A 171 -5.04 -9.90 -3.86
C ARG A 171 -4.04 -9.58 -4.97
N ILE A 172 -4.35 -8.62 -5.85
CA ILE A 172 -3.44 -8.21 -6.93
C ILE A 172 -2.15 -7.63 -6.34
N ALA A 173 -2.26 -6.76 -5.32
CA ALA A 173 -1.10 -6.19 -4.65
C ALA A 173 -0.21 -7.29 -4.03
N LEU A 174 -0.78 -8.25 -3.30
CA LEU A 174 -0.02 -9.38 -2.76
C LEU A 174 0.59 -10.26 -3.85
N LEU A 175 -0.16 -10.52 -4.93
CA LEU A 175 0.32 -11.33 -6.05
C LEU A 175 1.41 -10.64 -6.86
N SER A 176 1.49 -9.31 -6.86
CA SER A 176 2.59 -8.58 -7.51
C SER A 176 3.81 -8.47 -6.59
N GLU A 177 3.62 -8.19 -5.29
CA GLU A 177 4.73 -8.00 -4.35
C GLU A 177 5.50 -9.27 -4.03
N ILE A 178 4.82 -10.41 -3.90
CA ILE A 178 5.49 -11.68 -3.59
C ILE A 178 6.50 -12.10 -4.66
N PRO A 179 6.16 -12.12 -5.98
CA PRO A 179 7.14 -12.42 -7.03
C PRO A 179 8.27 -11.39 -7.10
N ILE A 180 7.99 -10.10 -6.92
CA ILE A 180 9.01 -9.05 -6.91
C ILE A 180 9.99 -9.28 -5.76
N THR A 181 9.49 -9.58 -4.57
CA THR A 181 10.33 -9.89 -3.40
C THR A 181 11.18 -11.14 -3.63
N ILE A 182 10.59 -12.20 -4.20
CA ILE A 182 11.33 -13.43 -4.52
C ILE A 182 12.42 -13.14 -5.57
N CYS A 183 12.11 -12.41 -6.64
CA CYS A 183 13.09 -12.01 -7.64
C CYS A 183 14.21 -11.16 -7.04
N GLN A 184 13.89 -10.23 -6.12
CA GLN A 184 14.88 -9.40 -5.45
C GLN A 184 15.80 -10.22 -4.52
N ILE A 185 15.28 -11.27 -3.89
CA ILE A 185 16.10 -12.21 -3.07
C ILE A 185 17.03 -13.04 -3.96
N LEU A 186 16.53 -13.56 -5.09
CA LEU A 186 17.29 -14.44 -5.98
C LEU A 186 18.27 -13.68 -6.85
N ILE A 187 17.95 -12.46 -7.25
CA ILE A 187 18.75 -11.63 -8.17
C ILE A 187 18.82 -10.19 -7.59
N PRO A 188 19.62 -9.98 -6.52
CA PRO A 188 19.62 -8.71 -5.80
C PRO A 188 20.03 -7.49 -6.64
N ASP A 189 20.85 -7.69 -7.68
CA ASP A 189 21.35 -6.64 -8.58
C ASP A 189 20.30 -6.14 -9.61
N LEU A 190 19.08 -6.70 -9.64
CA LEU A 190 17.97 -6.20 -10.45
C LEU A 190 17.38 -4.89 -9.91
N LEU A 191 17.39 -4.69 -8.60
CA LEU A 191 16.90 -3.49 -7.90
C LEU A 191 15.46 -3.10 -8.32
N ILE A 192 14.54 -4.07 -8.33
CA ILE A 192 13.16 -3.93 -8.83
C ILE A 192 12.12 -3.57 -7.78
N THR A 193 12.51 -3.38 -6.52
CA THR A 193 11.59 -3.02 -5.41
C THR A 193 10.76 -1.77 -5.70
N CYS A 194 11.31 -0.80 -6.43
CA CYS A 194 10.61 0.41 -6.85
C CYS A 194 9.35 0.12 -7.68
N ILE A 195 9.34 -0.94 -8.49
CA ILE A 195 8.19 -1.35 -9.31
C ILE A 195 7.04 -1.85 -8.41
N GLY A 196 7.36 -2.61 -7.36
CA GLY A 196 6.39 -3.06 -6.36
C GLY A 196 5.70 -1.88 -5.67
N ILE A 197 6.49 -0.92 -5.18
CA ILE A 197 5.98 0.29 -4.54
C ILE A 197 5.00 1.04 -5.45
N VAL A 198 5.34 1.23 -6.73
CA VAL A 198 4.45 1.89 -7.71
C VAL A 198 3.19 1.07 -7.94
N SER A 199 3.32 -0.25 -8.16
CA SER A 199 2.19 -1.16 -8.41
C SER A 199 1.18 -1.15 -7.26
N MET A 200 1.67 -1.20 -6.03
CA MET A 200 0.84 -1.14 -4.82
C MET A 200 0.08 0.19 -4.73
N ASN A 201 0.78 1.32 -4.82
CA ASN A 201 0.15 2.64 -4.72
C ASN A 201 -0.84 2.91 -5.85
N LEU A 202 -0.48 2.55 -7.09
CA LEU A 202 -1.37 2.69 -8.26
C LEU A 202 -2.62 1.82 -8.09
N GLY A 203 -2.46 0.57 -7.65
CA GLY A 203 -3.57 -0.35 -7.40
C GLY A 203 -4.55 0.21 -6.36
N ILE A 204 -4.05 0.73 -5.25
CA ILE A 204 -4.86 1.36 -4.21
C ILE A 204 -5.57 2.60 -4.77
N TYR A 205 -4.84 3.51 -5.43
CA TYR A 205 -5.40 4.74 -5.99
C TYR A 205 -6.54 4.43 -6.97
N MET A 206 -6.28 3.64 -8.00
CA MET A 206 -7.23 3.36 -9.07
C MET A 206 -8.51 2.66 -8.60
N THR A 207 -8.47 1.99 -7.47
CA THR A 207 -9.59 1.12 -7.06
C THR A 207 -10.38 1.66 -5.87
N THR A 208 -9.71 2.32 -4.94
CA THR A 208 -10.33 2.70 -3.66
C THR A 208 -10.30 4.20 -3.40
N GLU A 209 -9.27 4.89 -3.86
CA GLU A 209 -9.04 6.30 -3.53
C GLU A 209 -9.30 7.25 -4.71
N ASN A 210 -9.56 6.74 -5.91
CA ASN A 210 -9.91 7.57 -7.06
C ASN A 210 -11.31 8.19 -6.87
N PRO A 211 -11.45 9.52 -6.94
CA PRO A 211 -12.72 10.22 -6.78
C PRO A 211 -13.81 9.77 -7.74
N ASP A 212 -13.47 9.50 -9.00
CA ASP A 212 -14.42 9.03 -10.01
C ASP A 212 -15.05 7.69 -9.63
N THR A 213 -14.24 6.78 -9.05
CA THR A 213 -14.74 5.50 -8.57
C THR A 213 -15.65 5.66 -7.34
N LEU A 214 -15.31 6.59 -6.46
CA LEU A 214 -16.13 6.92 -5.27
C LEU A 214 -17.44 7.58 -5.69
N LEU A 215 -17.42 8.51 -6.65
CA LEU A 215 -18.60 9.15 -7.19
C LEU A 215 -19.52 8.14 -7.88
N ALA A 216 -18.96 7.26 -8.71
CA ALA A 216 -19.74 6.20 -9.38
C ALA A 216 -20.43 5.27 -8.38
N GLU A 217 -19.76 4.92 -7.26
CA GLU A 217 -20.36 4.12 -6.19
C GLU A 217 -21.49 4.86 -5.45
N GLN A 218 -21.35 6.17 -5.25
CA GLN A 218 -22.40 7.00 -4.64
C GLN A 218 -23.61 7.09 -5.55
N LEU A 219 -23.41 7.39 -6.83
CA LEU A 219 -24.48 7.47 -7.82
C LEU A 219 -25.24 6.13 -7.95
N ALA A 220 -24.51 5.01 -7.94
CA ALA A 220 -25.14 3.67 -7.98
C ALA A 220 -26.01 3.43 -6.74
N LYS A 221 -25.57 3.82 -5.54
CA LYS A 221 -26.34 3.70 -4.29
C LYS A 221 -27.58 4.60 -4.29
N GLU A 222 -27.45 5.84 -4.78
CA GLU A 222 -28.59 6.77 -4.88
C GLU A 222 -29.61 6.28 -5.89
N LYS A 223 -29.18 5.79 -7.04
CA LYS A 223 -30.06 5.16 -8.02
C LYS A 223 -30.83 4.00 -7.43
N GLN A 224 -30.15 3.07 -6.74
CA GLN A 224 -30.80 1.93 -6.10
C GLN A 224 -31.85 2.36 -5.06
N ARG A 225 -31.55 3.41 -4.28
CA ARG A 225 -32.51 3.98 -3.31
C ARG A 225 -33.74 4.56 -4.01
N ALA A 226 -33.53 5.32 -5.10
CA ALA A 226 -34.59 5.90 -5.89
C ALA A 226 -35.48 4.81 -6.53
N ASP A 227 -34.87 3.77 -7.11
CA ASP A 227 -35.56 2.63 -7.71
C ASP A 227 -36.42 1.87 -6.67
N SER A 228 -35.87 1.66 -5.47
CA SER A 228 -36.59 1.02 -4.36
C SER A 228 -37.76 1.86 -3.87
N ALA A 229 -37.61 3.18 -3.75
CA ALA A 229 -38.67 4.10 -3.36
C ALA A 229 -39.78 4.16 -4.43
N ASN A 230 -39.42 4.18 -5.72
CA ASN A 230 -40.39 4.13 -6.81
C ASN A 230 -41.18 2.82 -6.84
N ALA A 231 -40.51 1.68 -6.62
CA ALA A 231 -41.19 0.38 -6.53
C ALA A 231 -42.17 0.34 -5.35
N ALA A 232 -41.76 0.84 -4.17
CA ALA A 232 -42.63 0.94 -3.01
C ALA A 232 -43.87 1.85 -3.28
N LYS A 233 -43.67 3.00 -3.94
CA LYS A 233 -44.76 3.92 -4.34
C LYS A 233 -45.70 3.26 -5.33
N THR A 234 -45.19 2.56 -6.33
CA THR A 234 -46.03 1.84 -7.32
C THR A 234 -46.85 0.74 -6.67
N ASN A 235 -46.27 -0.05 -5.78
CA ASN A 235 -46.95 -1.09 -5.04
C ASN A 235 -48.05 -0.50 -4.11
N PHE A 236 -47.75 0.61 -3.43
CA PHE A 236 -48.72 1.31 -2.60
C PHE A 236 -49.89 1.79 -3.42
N LEU A 237 -49.67 2.46 -4.56
CA LEU A 237 -50.74 2.93 -5.45
C LEU A 237 -51.57 1.77 -6.04
N ALA A 238 -50.93 0.67 -6.39
CA ALA A 238 -51.64 -0.55 -6.87
C ALA A 238 -52.54 -1.14 -5.79
N ASN A 239 -52.06 -1.26 -4.54
CA ASN A 239 -52.85 -1.77 -3.41
C ASN A 239 -54.00 -0.83 -3.07
N MET A 240 -53.76 0.49 -3.00
CA MET A 240 -54.83 1.49 -2.78
C MET A 240 -55.89 1.45 -3.87
N SER A 241 -55.48 1.32 -5.15
CA SER A 241 -56.42 1.21 -6.28
C SER A 241 -57.31 -0.05 -6.17
N HIS A 242 -56.70 -1.16 -5.68
CA HIS A 242 -57.45 -2.39 -5.44
C HIS A 242 -58.44 -2.28 -4.28
N GLU A 243 -58.01 -1.65 -3.18
CA GLU A 243 -58.89 -1.45 -2.01
C GLU A 243 -60.08 -0.50 -2.31
N ILE A 244 -59.83 0.56 -3.13
CA ILE A 244 -60.92 1.50 -3.53
C ILE A 244 -61.90 0.84 -4.52
N ARG A 245 -61.47 -0.17 -5.29
CA ARG A 245 -62.34 -0.83 -6.28
C ARG A 245 -63.17 -1.95 -5.67
N THR A 246 -62.86 -2.42 -4.47
CA THR A 246 -63.66 -3.46 -3.76
C THR A 246 -64.72 -2.78 -2.92
N PRO A 247 -66.03 -2.82 -3.29
CA PRO A 247 -67.10 -2.27 -2.51
C PRO A 247 -67.31 -3.09 -1.25
#